data_c961effa1d755b2d338fd8968cd59155
#
_entry.id   c961effa1d755b2d338fd8968cd59155
#
_cell.length_a   1.000
_cell.length_b   1.000
_cell.length_c   1.000
_cell.angle_alpha   90.00
_cell.angle_beta   90.00
_cell.angle_gamma   90.00
#
_symmetry.space_group_name_H-M   'P 1'
#
loop_
_entity.id
_entity.type
_entity.pdbx_description
1 polymer ?
#
loop_
_entity_poly.entity_id
_entity_poly.type
_entity_poly.pdbx_seq_one_letter_code
_entity_poly.pdbx_strand_id
1 'polypeptide(L)'
;MLATVVLALLALVVIGAVIILLLANDQDTWAGSFFTAAGALVLFLVIGFFATFTVVSTRNIGVVTTFGRPVGTLSNGPHFVWPWQSVEELDGAIQIDWHKDNDPNGDNHDGAIVVRLANNSNAWADTSVSWEMKQDKADELFLQYKTFDNIRTNLVTRNLQTAMNEVFATYNPLGQIKTEQTPEGPKTTVVPVTESQLPTLATRVRDIMQDKVGDYVSIKEVQIPTIAFDGNTQQRIDELNQQKAATAVAIEKQATASAESQANAEIAASINKDPNVLVNKCLDIVREKGGNVLGCWPGTNVVPTVPANPQG
;
A
#
# COMPACT_ATOMS: atom_id res chain seq x y z
N MET A 1 25.02 -26.16 20.02
CA MET A 1 25.91 -27.34 19.91
C MET A 1 27.10 -27.29 20.85
N LEU A 2 27.92 -26.22 20.88
CA LEU A 2 29.10 -26.13 21.76
C LEU A 2 28.71 -26.29 23.24
N ALA A 3 27.68 -25.59 23.70
CA ALA A 3 27.19 -25.65 25.08
C ALA A 3 26.72 -27.05 25.49
N THR A 4 26.04 -27.79 24.64
CA THR A 4 25.58 -29.16 24.89
C THR A 4 26.77 -30.14 25.04
N VAL A 5 27.82 -29.99 24.22
CA VAL A 5 29.04 -30.78 24.32
C VAL A 5 29.77 -30.50 25.63
N VAL A 6 29.90 -29.22 26.01
CA VAL A 6 30.53 -28.82 27.28
C VAL A 6 29.75 -29.36 28.48
N LEU A 7 28.42 -29.29 28.47
CA LEU A 7 27.59 -29.85 29.53
C LEU A 7 27.73 -31.36 29.62
N ALA A 8 27.78 -32.07 28.51
CA ALA A 8 28.00 -33.51 28.47
C ALA A 8 29.37 -33.91 29.06
N LEU A 9 30.43 -33.15 28.72
CA LEU A 9 31.78 -33.40 29.27
C LEU A 9 31.81 -33.14 30.79
N LEU A 10 31.18 -32.05 31.25
CA LEU A 10 31.08 -31.77 32.68
C LEU A 10 30.28 -32.82 33.43
N ALA A 11 29.18 -33.33 32.85
CA ALA A 11 28.42 -34.44 33.42
C ALA A 11 29.28 -35.69 33.57
N LEU A 12 30.12 -36.01 32.61
CA LEU A 12 31.06 -37.14 32.68
C LEU A 12 32.09 -36.94 33.80
N VAL A 13 32.60 -35.73 33.99
CA VAL A 13 33.53 -35.41 35.08
C VAL A 13 32.83 -35.57 36.47
N VAL A 14 31.59 -35.08 36.59
CA VAL A 14 30.81 -35.26 37.85
C VAL A 14 30.56 -36.74 38.14
N ILE A 15 30.16 -37.54 37.13
CA ILE A 15 29.94 -38.97 37.26
C ILE A 15 31.24 -39.67 37.66
N GLY A 16 32.36 -39.36 37.01
CA GLY A 16 33.68 -39.92 37.34
C GLY A 16 34.09 -39.59 38.78
N ALA A 17 33.92 -38.33 39.21
CA ALA A 17 34.24 -37.93 40.58
C ALA A 17 33.34 -38.65 41.63
N VAL A 18 32.06 -38.86 41.33
CA VAL A 18 31.13 -39.62 42.21
C VAL A 18 31.53 -41.10 42.30
N ILE A 19 31.94 -41.70 41.19
CA ILE A 19 32.43 -43.11 41.18
C ILE A 19 33.70 -43.22 42.01
N ILE A 20 34.64 -42.31 41.92
CA ILE A 20 35.88 -42.29 42.74
C ILE A 20 35.50 -42.12 44.20
N LEU A 21 34.55 -41.26 44.54
CA LEU A 21 34.07 -41.04 45.89
C LEU A 21 33.46 -42.30 46.54
N LEU A 22 32.70 -43.07 45.72
CA LEU A 22 32.09 -44.33 46.17
C LEU A 22 33.13 -45.47 46.35
N LEU A 23 34.24 -45.42 45.63
CA LEU A 23 35.31 -46.43 45.70
C LEU A 23 36.45 -46.03 46.64
N ALA A 24 36.46 -44.78 47.14
CA ALA A 24 37.50 -44.27 48.04
C ALA A 24 37.40 -44.93 49.43
N ASN A 25 38.49 -45.60 49.82
CA ASN A 25 38.59 -46.23 51.13
C ASN A 25 39.46 -45.42 52.11
N ASP A 26 40.17 -44.41 51.65
CA ASP A 26 41.01 -43.51 52.47
C ASP A 26 40.36 -42.13 52.66
N GLN A 27 40.53 -41.56 53.86
CA GLN A 27 39.93 -40.24 54.23
C GLN A 27 40.45 -39.11 53.34
N ASP A 28 41.72 -39.12 52.95
CA ASP A 28 42.31 -38.07 52.08
C ASP A 28 41.78 -38.12 50.66
N THR A 29 41.65 -39.32 50.07
CA THR A 29 41.06 -39.53 48.76
C THR A 29 39.58 -39.21 48.74
N TRP A 30 38.84 -39.49 49.82
CA TRP A 30 37.44 -39.18 49.97
C TRP A 30 37.22 -37.67 50.03
N ALA A 31 38.00 -36.91 50.84
CA ALA A 31 37.89 -35.46 50.96
C ALA A 31 38.22 -34.75 49.59
N GLY A 32 39.30 -35.18 48.94
CA GLY A 32 39.66 -34.62 47.63
C GLY A 32 38.61 -34.87 46.53
N SER A 33 38.05 -36.09 46.49
CA SER A 33 36.97 -36.45 45.55
C SER A 33 35.67 -35.72 45.83
N PHE A 34 35.33 -35.47 47.11
CA PHE A 34 34.17 -34.69 47.49
C PHE A 34 34.25 -33.22 47.00
N PHE A 35 35.38 -32.54 47.24
CA PHE A 35 35.55 -31.16 46.81
C PHE A 35 35.59 -31.04 45.29
N THR A 36 36.19 -32.00 44.56
CA THR A 36 36.18 -32.00 43.10
C THR A 36 34.79 -32.26 42.54
N ALA A 37 34.02 -33.19 43.10
CA ALA A 37 32.64 -33.46 42.70
C ALA A 37 31.72 -32.27 42.99
N ALA A 38 31.85 -31.65 44.18
CA ALA A 38 31.08 -30.44 44.53
C ALA A 38 31.41 -29.24 43.62
N GLY A 39 32.68 -29.01 43.35
CA GLY A 39 33.11 -27.94 42.43
C GLY A 39 32.61 -28.18 41.00
N ALA A 40 32.72 -29.41 40.49
CA ALA A 40 32.21 -29.76 39.18
C ALA A 40 30.67 -29.64 39.07
N LEU A 41 29.96 -30.01 40.13
CA LEU A 41 28.51 -29.87 40.23
C LEU A 41 28.08 -28.40 40.18
N VAL A 42 28.72 -27.54 40.96
CA VAL A 42 28.46 -26.10 40.96
C VAL A 42 28.71 -25.52 39.59
N LEU A 43 29.85 -25.87 38.98
CA LEU A 43 30.18 -25.42 37.63
C LEU A 43 29.15 -25.90 36.59
N PHE A 44 28.73 -27.14 36.67
CA PHE A 44 27.66 -27.73 35.83
C PHE A 44 26.34 -26.96 35.97
N LEU A 45 25.92 -26.63 37.18
CA LEU A 45 24.71 -25.88 37.46
C LEU A 45 24.81 -24.44 36.89
N VAL A 46 25.95 -23.79 37.08
CA VAL A 46 26.17 -22.41 36.57
C VAL A 46 26.17 -22.39 35.04
N ILE A 47 26.92 -23.28 34.41
CA ILE A 47 26.96 -23.34 32.93
C ILE A 47 25.59 -23.79 32.39
N GLY A 48 24.92 -24.73 33.03
CA GLY A 48 23.57 -25.19 32.70
C GLY A 48 22.56 -24.04 32.76
N PHE A 49 22.61 -23.23 33.80
CA PHE A 49 21.74 -22.06 33.95
C PHE A 49 21.95 -21.07 32.80
N PHE A 50 23.19 -20.68 32.49
CA PHE A 50 23.49 -19.79 31.41
C PHE A 50 23.19 -20.39 30.00
N ALA A 51 23.31 -21.70 29.85
CA ALA A 51 23.00 -22.39 28.60
C ALA A 51 21.49 -22.53 28.33
N THR A 52 20.66 -22.44 29.39
CA THR A 52 19.20 -22.46 29.27
C THR A 52 18.58 -21.07 29.11
N PHE A 53 19.33 -20.01 29.42
CA PHE A 53 18.85 -18.64 29.38
C PHE A 53 19.04 -18.05 27.98
N THR A 54 17.94 -17.57 27.39
CA THR A 54 17.94 -16.87 26.10
C THR A 54 17.09 -15.60 26.20
N VAL A 55 17.44 -14.60 25.41
CA VAL A 55 16.67 -13.35 25.32
C VAL A 55 16.27 -13.14 23.88
N VAL A 56 14.97 -13.06 23.64
CA VAL A 56 14.41 -12.71 22.33
C VAL A 56 14.32 -11.19 22.25
N SER A 57 14.85 -10.62 21.18
CA SER A 57 14.87 -9.17 20.92
C SER A 57 13.45 -8.59 20.89
N THR A 58 13.31 -7.30 21.27
CA THR A 58 11.98 -6.65 21.44
C THR A 58 11.11 -6.66 20.19
N ARG A 59 11.73 -6.70 19.00
CA ARG A 59 11.04 -6.71 17.71
C ARG A 59 10.76 -8.10 17.17
N ASN A 60 11.40 -9.13 17.74
CA ASN A 60 11.46 -10.46 17.16
C ASN A 60 10.51 -11.42 17.86
N ILE A 61 10.15 -12.45 17.12
CA ILE A 61 9.44 -13.62 17.61
C ILE A 61 10.46 -14.76 17.62
N GLY A 62 10.64 -15.39 18.77
CA GLY A 62 11.53 -16.54 18.92
C GLY A 62 10.82 -17.82 18.50
N VAL A 63 11.37 -18.56 17.55
CA VAL A 63 10.92 -19.92 17.22
C VAL A 63 11.84 -20.91 17.90
N VAL A 64 11.29 -21.67 18.85
CA VAL A 64 12.04 -22.72 19.54
C VAL A 64 12.13 -23.95 18.67
N THR A 65 13.34 -24.40 18.39
CA THR A 65 13.59 -25.63 17.61
C THR A 65 14.28 -26.67 18.48
N THR A 66 13.84 -27.92 18.36
CA THR A 66 14.48 -29.09 18.96
C THR A 66 15.03 -29.97 17.86
N PHE A 67 16.36 -30.06 17.75
CA PHE A 67 17.05 -30.78 16.67
C PHE A 67 16.57 -30.37 15.27
N GLY A 68 16.33 -29.04 15.08
CA GLY A 68 15.88 -28.46 13.81
C GLY A 68 14.38 -28.53 13.54
N ARG A 69 13.57 -29.13 14.43
CA ARG A 69 12.11 -29.13 14.34
C ARG A 69 11.53 -28.04 15.23
N PRO A 70 10.68 -27.13 14.71
CA PRO A 70 10.00 -26.17 15.55
C PRO A 70 9.03 -26.87 16.51
N VAL A 71 9.01 -26.42 17.75
CA VAL A 71 8.19 -26.97 18.84
C VAL A 71 7.35 -25.93 19.57
N GLY A 72 7.53 -24.65 19.22
CA GLY A 72 6.75 -23.55 19.78
C GLY A 72 7.35 -22.19 19.49
N THR A 73 6.64 -21.16 19.93
CA THR A 73 7.03 -19.76 19.76
C THR A 73 7.22 -19.08 21.12
N LEU A 74 8.14 -18.10 21.17
CA LEU A 74 8.41 -17.27 22.32
C LEU A 74 8.12 -15.81 21.95
N SER A 75 7.53 -15.09 22.90
CA SER A 75 7.43 -13.65 22.83
C SER A 75 8.80 -12.98 23.06
N ASN A 76 8.88 -11.68 22.83
CA ASN A 76 10.04 -10.90 23.23
C ASN A 76 10.32 -10.96 24.73
N GLY A 77 11.59 -10.86 25.10
CA GLY A 77 12.05 -10.88 26.48
C GLY A 77 12.88 -12.09 26.85
N PRO A 78 13.18 -12.26 28.17
CA PRO A 78 13.98 -13.36 28.66
C PRO A 78 13.15 -14.65 28.79
N HIS A 79 13.72 -15.76 28.34
CA HIS A 79 13.10 -17.08 28.41
C HIS A 79 14.10 -18.14 28.81
N PHE A 80 13.59 -19.25 29.36
CA PHE A 80 14.36 -20.44 29.62
C PHE A 80 13.97 -21.51 28.59
N VAL A 81 14.99 -22.03 27.89
CA VAL A 81 14.85 -23.12 26.93
C VAL A 81 15.78 -24.26 27.31
N TRP A 82 15.47 -25.49 26.90
CA TRP A 82 16.32 -26.60 27.21
C TRP A 82 17.68 -26.52 26.50
N PRO A 83 18.78 -27.02 27.07
CA PRO A 83 20.12 -26.88 26.49
C PRO A 83 20.29 -27.45 25.07
N TRP A 84 19.42 -28.38 24.68
CA TRP A 84 19.39 -28.99 23.34
C TRP A 84 18.45 -28.29 22.36
N GLN A 85 17.76 -27.26 22.81
CA GLN A 85 16.92 -26.41 21.99
C GLN A 85 17.74 -25.22 21.48
N SER A 86 17.35 -24.70 20.33
CA SER A 86 17.81 -23.42 19.81
C SER A 86 16.63 -22.52 19.52
N VAL A 87 16.85 -21.21 19.63
CA VAL A 87 15.85 -20.20 19.33
C VAL A 87 16.31 -19.47 18.06
N GLU A 88 15.47 -19.50 17.04
CA GLU A 88 15.66 -18.73 15.82
C GLU A 88 14.74 -17.52 15.88
N GLU A 89 15.29 -16.31 15.64
CA GLU A 89 14.52 -15.08 15.71
C GLU A 89 14.02 -14.69 14.33
N LEU A 90 12.70 -14.48 14.22
CA LEU A 90 12.04 -13.90 13.06
C LEU A 90 11.58 -12.49 13.38
N ASP A 91 11.68 -11.56 12.44
CA ASP A 91 11.24 -10.17 12.63
C ASP A 91 9.71 -10.13 12.79
N GLY A 92 9.24 -9.80 13.98
CA GLY A 92 7.81 -9.68 14.33
C GLY A 92 7.27 -8.25 14.21
N ALA A 93 8.11 -7.28 13.82
CA ALA A 93 7.65 -5.90 13.65
C ALA A 93 6.81 -5.76 12.36
N ILE A 94 6.06 -4.67 12.29
CA ILE A 94 5.34 -4.30 11.07
C ILE A 94 6.37 -4.05 9.96
N GLN A 95 6.22 -4.76 8.86
CA GLN A 95 7.02 -4.63 7.64
C GLN A 95 6.28 -3.76 6.63
N ILE A 96 7.04 -2.99 5.86
CA ILE A 96 6.52 -2.25 4.72
C ILE A 96 7.37 -2.62 3.51
N ASP A 97 6.79 -3.36 2.59
CA ASP A 97 7.46 -3.77 1.37
C ASP A 97 7.00 -2.88 0.21
N TRP A 98 7.96 -2.27 -0.46
CA TRP A 98 7.74 -1.39 -1.59
C TRP A 98 8.07 -2.11 -2.88
N HIS A 99 7.13 -2.05 -3.81
CA HIS A 99 7.29 -2.45 -5.21
C HIS A 99 7.08 -1.19 -6.05
N LYS A 100 8.18 -0.54 -6.41
CA LYS A 100 8.15 0.74 -7.09
C LYS A 100 8.95 0.66 -8.39
N ASP A 101 8.44 1.31 -9.42
CA ASP A 101 9.15 1.50 -10.67
C ASP A 101 10.47 2.24 -10.45
N ASN A 102 11.56 1.63 -10.90
CA ASN A 102 12.90 2.20 -10.78
C ASN A 102 13.23 3.14 -11.94
N ASP A 103 12.46 3.11 -13.04
CA ASP A 103 12.64 3.94 -14.22
C ASP A 103 11.30 4.44 -14.78
N PRO A 104 10.61 5.36 -14.04
CA PRO A 104 9.26 5.81 -14.38
C PRO A 104 9.16 6.56 -15.71
N ASN A 105 10.29 6.97 -16.31
CA ASN A 105 10.35 7.66 -17.61
C ASN A 105 10.93 6.81 -18.74
N GLY A 106 11.32 5.56 -18.45
CA GLY A 106 11.87 4.61 -19.40
C GLY A 106 10.90 3.52 -19.79
N ASP A 107 11.36 2.63 -20.67
CA ASP A 107 10.57 1.48 -21.11
C ASP A 107 10.70 0.27 -20.16
N ASN A 108 11.59 0.36 -19.16
CA ASN A 108 11.87 -0.72 -18.22
C ASN A 108 11.27 -0.40 -16.84
N HIS A 109 10.10 -0.94 -16.58
CA HIS A 109 9.36 -0.75 -15.33
C HIS A 109 9.77 -1.78 -14.25
N ASP A 110 11.09 -2.03 -14.09
CA ASP A 110 11.63 -2.96 -13.10
C ASP A 110 11.30 -2.49 -11.68
N GLY A 111 10.76 -3.39 -10.89
CA GLY A 111 10.41 -3.15 -9.50
C GLY A 111 8.91 -2.91 -9.26
N ALA A 112 8.16 -2.38 -10.24
CA ALA A 112 6.70 -2.32 -10.17
C ALA A 112 6.05 -3.70 -10.37
N ILE A 113 4.83 -3.84 -9.88
CA ILE A 113 4.06 -5.08 -10.08
C ILE A 113 3.35 -5.01 -11.44
N VAL A 114 3.67 -5.96 -12.32
CA VAL A 114 2.97 -6.11 -13.61
C VAL A 114 1.59 -6.67 -13.36
N VAL A 115 0.57 -6.00 -13.87
CA VAL A 115 -0.83 -6.40 -13.78
C VAL A 115 -1.47 -6.41 -15.17
N ARG A 116 -2.42 -7.34 -15.36
CA ARG A 116 -3.21 -7.39 -16.57
C ARG A 116 -4.58 -6.76 -16.36
N LEU A 117 -4.95 -5.84 -17.24
CA LEU A 117 -6.20 -5.09 -17.16
C LEU A 117 -7.34 -5.81 -17.86
N ALA A 118 -8.59 -5.38 -17.62
CA ALA A 118 -9.79 -5.93 -18.23
C ALA A 118 -9.81 -5.88 -19.77
N ASN A 119 -9.11 -4.90 -20.35
CA ASN A 119 -8.93 -4.76 -21.80
C ASN A 119 -7.79 -5.61 -22.38
N ASN A 120 -7.22 -6.53 -21.58
CA ASN A 120 -6.06 -7.37 -21.92
C ASN A 120 -4.73 -6.61 -22.12
N SER A 121 -4.65 -5.32 -21.84
CA SER A 121 -3.38 -4.59 -21.81
C SER A 121 -2.62 -4.86 -20.51
N ASN A 122 -1.32 -4.60 -20.51
CA ASN A 122 -0.49 -4.65 -19.32
C ASN A 122 -0.40 -3.26 -18.69
N ALA A 123 -0.26 -3.23 -17.37
CA ALA A 123 0.08 -2.04 -16.63
C ALA A 123 1.09 -2.38 -15.53
N TRP A 124 1.83 -1.38 -15.08
CA TRP A 124 2.82 -1.49 -14.02
C TRP A 124 2.34 -0.65 -12.85
N ALA A 125 2.07 -1.29 -11.74
CA ALA A 125 1.54 -0.64 -10.56
C ALA A 125 2.62 -0.50 -9.50
N ASP A 126 2.88 0.73 -9.09
CA ASP A 126 3.61 1.00 -7.86
C ASP A 126 2.74 0.58 -6.69
N THR A 127 3.29 -0.19 -5.76
CA THR A 127 2.53 -0.73 -4.65
C THR A 127 3.37 -0.80 -3.40
N SER A 128 2.76 -0.52 -2.27
CA SER A 128 3.33 -0.88 -0.97
C SER A 128 2.35 -1.73 -0.18
N VAL A 129 2.87 -2.71 0.53
CA VAL A 129 2.12 -3.54 1.45
C VAL A 129 2.70 -3.45 2.85
N SER A 130 1.86 -3.12 3.82
CA SER A 130 2.19 -3.13 5.24
C SER A 130 1.59 -4.38 5.88
N TRP A 131 2.44 -5.17 6.51
CA TRP A 131 2.05 -6.46 7.08
C TRP A 131 2.85 -6.81 8.33
N GLU A 132 2.34 -7.73 9.13
CA GLU A 132 2.92 -8.18 10.37
C GLU A 132 2.70 -9.70 10.52
N MET A 133 3.72 -10.42 10.95
CA MET A 133 3.63 -11.85 11.19
C MET A 133 2.85 -12.12 12.49
N LYS A 134 1.96 -13.11 12.48
CA LYS A 134 1.28 -13.55 13.68
C LYS A 134 2.20 -14.43 14.52
N GLN A 135 2.36 -14.07 15.80
CA GLN A 135 3.27 -14.75 16.71
C GLN A 135 2.91 -16.23 16.89
N ASP A 136 1.63 -16.53 16.99
CA ASP A 136 1.09 -17.91 17.20
C ASP A 136 1.27 -18.82 15.99
N LYS A 137 1.68 -18.26 14.83
CA LYS A 137 1.90 -18.98 13.57
C LYS A 137 3.36 -18.98 13.10
N ALA A 138 4.26 -18.40 13.89
CA ALA A 138 5.65 -18.27 13.49
C ALA A 138 6.38 -19.62 13.37
N ASP A 139 6.01 -20.62 14.18
CA ASP A 139 6.57 -21.98 14.10
C ASP A 139 6.12 -22.72 12.84
N GLU A 140 4.85 -22.60 12.44
CA GLU A 140 4.33 -23.14 11.18
C GLU A 140 5.01 -22.47 9.97
N LEU A 141 5.14 -21.13 10.00
CA LEU A 141 5.84 -20.36 8.96
C LEU A 141 7.32 -20.76 8.86
N PHE A 142 7.98 -20.92 10.01
CA PHE A 142 9.38 -21.39 10.02
C PHE A 142 9.51 -22.79 9.44
N LEU A 143 8.56 -23.69 9.73
CA LEU A 143 8.57 -25.03 9.17
C LEU A 143 8.47 -25.04 7.64
N GLN A 144 7.62 -24.16 7.09
CA GLN A 144 7.35 -24.09 5.65
C GLN A 144 8.40 -23.31 4.88
N TYR A 145 8.84 -22.15 5.41
CA TYR A 145 9.66 -21.17 4.69
C TYR A 145 11.09 -21.05 5.21
N LYS A 146 11.35 -21.44 6.46
CA LYS A 146 12.64 -21.44 7.17
C LYS A 146 13.25 -20.06 7.44
N THR A 147 13.15 -19.11 6.54
CA THR A 147 13.73 -17.77 6.68
C THR A 147 12.68 -16.70 6.52
N PHE A 148 12.90 -15.55 7.15
CA PHE A 148 12.03 -14.40 7.02
C PHE A 148 11.92 -13.89 5.58
N ASP A 149 13.03 -13.89 4.83
CA ASP A 149 13.03 -13.46 3.41
C ASP A 149 12.19 -14.39 2.53
N ASN A 150 12.19 -15.69 2.82
CA ASN A 150 11.32 -16.63 2.11
C ASN A 150 9.84 -16.40 2.43
N ILE A 151 9.49 -16.04 3.66
CA ILE A 151 8.12 -15.65 4.04
C ILE A 151 7.72 -14.40 3.26
N ARG A 152 8.56 -13.35 3.28
CA ARG A 152 8.33 -12.10 2.53
C ARG A 152 8.11 -12.39 1.04
N THR A 153 9.01 -13.11 0.40
CA THR A 153 9.00 -13.31 -1.05
C THR A 153 7.93 -14.31 -1.49
N ASN A 154 7.89 -15.50 -0.86
CA ASN A 154 7.04 -16.60 -1.34
C ASN A 154 5.63 -16.57 -0.79
N LEU A 155 5.41 -16.01 0.41
CA LEU A 155 4.07 -15.88 0.96
C LEU A 155 3.47 -14.49 0.64
N VAL A 156 4.13 -13.40 1.05
CA VAL A 156 3.54 -12.06 0.95
C VAL A 156 3.59 -11.52 -0.48
N THR A 157 4.78 -11.39 -1.08
CA THR A 157 4.93 -10.78 -2.42
C THR A 157 4.20 -11.57 -3.50
N ARG A 158 4.27 -12.90 -3.47
CA ARG A 158 3.57 -13.74 -4.47
C ARG A 158 2.05 -13.62 -4.37
N ASN A 159 1.49 -13.59 -3.15
CA ASN A 159 0.05 -13.41 -2.97
C ASN A 159 -0.39 -11.98 -3.27
N LEU A 160 0.46 -10.96 -3.02
CA LEU A 160 0.24 -9.60 -3.47
C LEU A 160 0.11 -9.54 -5.00
N GLN A 161 1.05 -10.11 -5.74
CA GLN A 161 0.99 -10.17 -7.21
C GLN A 161 -0.28 -10.86 -7.70
N THR A 162 -0.67 -11.95 -7.04
CA THR A 162 -1.90 -12.69 -7.39
C THR A 162 -3.15 -11.84 -7.13
N ALA A 163 -3.26 -11.22 -5.96
CA ALA A 163 -4.39 -10.36 -5.60
C ALA A 163 -4.48 -9.12 -6.50
N MET A 164 -3.33 -8.52 -6.83
CA MET A 164 -3.25 -7.41 -7.78
C MET A 164 -3.81 -7.82 -9.14
N ASN A 165 -3.35 -8.91 -9.71
CA ASN A 165 -3.85 -9.40 -11.00
C ASN A 165 -5.36 -9.74 -10.97
N GLU A 166 -5.86 -10.33 -9.89
CA GLU A 166 -7.27 -10.64 -9.71
C GLU A 166 -8.15 -9.37 -9.70
N VAL A 167 -7.73 -8.33 -8.97
CA VAL A 167 -8.46 -7.06 -8.89
C VAL A 167 -8.36 -6.29 -10.20
N PHE A 168 -7.16 -6.16 -10.77
CA PHE A 168 -6.93 -5.39 -11.99
C PHE A 168 -7.51 -6.04 -13.25
N ALA A 169 -7.70 -7.35 -13.26
CA ALA A 169 -8.44 -8.03 -14.34
C ALA A 169 -9.88 -7.52 -14.51
N THR A 170 -10.44 -6.88 -13.49
CA THR A 170 -11.77 -6.26 -13.54
C THR A 170 -11.73 -4.75 -13.80
N TYR A 171 -10.56 -4.14 -13.80
CA TYR A 171 -10.37 -2.71 -13.95
C TYR A 171 -10.15 -2.33 -15.42
N ASN A 172 -10.97 -1.41 -15.93
CA ASN A 172 -10.80 -0.82 -17.26
C ASN A 172 -10.54 0.68 -17.15
N PRO A 173 -9.32 1.17 -17.48
CA PRO A 173 -8.99 2.59 -17.40
C PRO A 173 -9.75 3.46 -18.39
N LEU A 174 -10.27 2.89 -19.48
CA LEU A 174 -11.06 3.60 -20.48
C LEU A 174 -12.53 3.82 -20.06
N GLY A 175 -12.95 3.26 -18.93
CA GLY A 175 -14.33 3.34 -18.42
C GLY A 175 -15.13 2.06 -18.63
N GLN A 176 -16.34 2.02 -18.05
CA GLN A 176 -17.23 0.90 -18.16
C GLN A 176 -18.17 1.06 -19.38
N ILE A 177 -18.29 0.03 -20.17
CA ILE A 177 -19.28 -0.02 -21.24
C ILE A 177 -20.61 -0.47 -20.62
N LYS A 178 -21.60 0.45 -20.58
CA LYS A 178 -22.98 0.11 -20.23
C LYS A 178 -23.81 0.04 -21.49
N THR A 179 -24.45 -1.11 -21.70
CA THR A 179 -25.43 -1.28 -22.77
C THR A 179 -26.81 -1.26 -22.14
N GLU A 180 -27.59 -0.22 -22.41
CA GLU A 180 -28.99 -0.12 -21.98
C GLU A 180 -29.88 -0.51 -23.15
N GLN A 181 -30.84 -1.38 -22.89
CA GLN A 181 -31.89 -1.71 -23.83
C GLN A 181 -32.92 -0.60 -23.86
N THR A 182 -32.89 0.23 -24.91
CA THR A 182 -33.90 1.27 -25.09
C THR A 182 -34.95 0.79 -26.10
N PRO A 183 -36.16 1.38 -26.13
CA PRO A 183 -37.17 1.03 -27.14
C PRO A 183 -36.71 1.20 -28.59
N GLU A 184 -35.66 1.98 -28.82
CA GLU A 184 -35.06 2.24 -30.13
C GLU A 184 -33.91 1.26 -30.48
N GLY A 185 -33.56 0.34 -29.55
CA GLY A 185 -32.49 -0.64 -29.71
C GLY A 185 -31.42 -0.54 -28.59
N PRO A 186 -30.42 -1.42 -28.58
CA PRO A 186 -29.36 -1.40 -27.58
C PRO A 186 -28.50 -0.15 -27.75
N LYS A 187 -28.51 0.74 -26.75
CA LYS A 187 -27.65 1.92 -26.70
C LYS A 187 -26.45 1.64 -25.81
N THR A 188 -25.27 1.60 -26.42
CA THR A 188 -24.02 1.40 -25.72
C THR A 188 -23.44 2.77 -25.34
N THR A 189 -23.27 3.02 -24.04
CA THR A 189 -22.63 4.22 -23.52
C THR A 189 -21.38 3.83 -22.76
N VAL A 190 -20.28 4.54 -23.03
CA VAL A 190 -19.07 4.44 -22.20
C VAL A 190 -19.26 5.36 -21.00
N VAL A 191 -19.37 4.79 -19.81
CA VAL A 191 -19.36 5.56 -18.56
C VAL A 191 -17.90 5.80 -18.19
N PRO A 192 -17.42 7.04 -18.32
CA PRO A 192 -16.02 7.34 -18.01
C PRO A 192 -15.77 7.21 -16.51
N VAL A 193 -14.54 6.82 -16.16
CA VAL A 193 -14.04 6.92 -14.78
C VAL A 193 -13.88 8.39 -14.46
N THR A 194 -14.67 8.90 -13.51
CA THR A 194 -14.67 10.31 -13.11
C THR A 194 -13.79 10.59 -11.90
N GLU A 195 -13.48 9.55 -11.13
CA GLU A 195 -12.67 9.65 -9.91
C GLU A 195 -11.60 8.56 -9.90
N SER A 196 -10.53 8.79 -9.16
CA SER A 196 -9.49 7.77 -8.97
C SER A 196 -10.08 6.57 -8.23
N GLN A 197 -10.07 5.41 -8.86
CA GLN A 197 -10.51 4.15 -8.25
C GLN A 197 -9.39 3.43 -7.49
N LEU A 198 -8.17 3.96 -7.50
CA LEU A 198 -6.99 3.32 -6.89
C LEU A 198 -7.18 3.00 -5.41
N PRO A 199 -7.73 3.89 -4.56
CA PRO A 199 -7.96 3.55 -3.15
C PRO A 199 -8.94 2.39 -2.96
N THR A 200 -9.98 2.32 -3.81
CA THR A 200 -10.95 1.23 -3.78
C THR A 200 -10.32 -0.09 -4.23
N LEU A 201 -9.49 -0.06 -5.28
CA LEU A 201 -8.74 -1.22 -5.75
C LEU A 201 -7.73 -1.69 -4.70
N ALA A 202 -7.01 -0.78 -4.06
CA ALA A 202 -6.07 -1.09 -2.97
C ALA A 202 -6.77 -1.78 -1.79
N THR A 203 -7.96 -1.30 -1.41
CA THR A 203 -8.78 -1.94 -0.37
C THR A 203 -9.19 -3.37 -0.77
N ARG A 204 -9.62 -3.57 -2.01
CA ARG A 204 -9.97 -4.91 -2.52
C ARG A 204 -8.76 -5.85 -2.54
N VAL A 205 -7.58 -5.35 -2.96
CA VAL A 205 -6.34 -6.12 -2.93
C VAL A 205 -6.00 -6.55 -1.50
N ARG A 206 -6.10 -5.61 -0.54
CA ARG A 206 -5.89 -5.90 0.89
C ARG A 206 -6.83 -7.00 1.38
N ASP A 207 -8.13 -6.90 1.04
CA ASP A 207 -9.14 -7.86 1.51
C ASP A 207 -8.89 -9.26 0.94
N ILE A 208 -8.55 -9.37 -0.36
CA ILE A 208 -8.19 -10.63 -1.00
C ILE A 208 -6.90 -11.19 -0.39
N MET A 209 -5.89 -10.35 -0.14
CA MET A 209 -4.67 -10.79 0.54
C MET A 209 -4.96 -11.30 1.94
N GLN A 210 -5.77 -10.56 2.72
CA GLN A 210 -6.15 -10.95 4.07
C GLN A 210 -6.91 -12.29 4.08
N ASP A 211 -7.73 -12.58 3.08
CA ASP A 211 -8.40 -13.86 2.93
C ASP A 211 -7.42 -15.01 2.61
N LYS A 212 -6.42 -14.75 1.76
CA LYS A 212 -5.46 -15.77 1.33
C LYS A 212 -4.37 -16.09 2.35
N VAL A 213 -3.84 -15.08 3.03
CA VAL A 213 -2.67 -15.22 3.93
C VAL A 213 -2.95 -14.80 5.37
N GLY A 214 -4.16 -14.38 5.66
CA GLY A 214 -4.55 -13.83 6.96
C GLY A 214 -4.45 -14.81 8.12
N ASP A 215 -4.39 -16.10 7.87
CA ASP A 215 -4.14 -17.10 8.91
C ASP A 215 -2.73 -16.96 9.51
N TYR A 216 -1.75 -16.57 8.69
CA TYR A 216 -0.33 -16.51 9.07
C TYR A 216 0.17 -15.09 9.32
N VAL A 217 -0.31 -14.12 8.54
CA VAL A 217 0.11 -12.73 8.60
C VAL A 217 -1.09 -11.80 8.66
N SER A 218 -0.95 -10.65 9.29
CA SER A 218 -1.97 -9.60 9.32
C SER A 218 -1.61 -8.54 8.30
N ILE A 219 -2.41 -8.39 7.26
CA ILE A 219 -2.24 -7.32 6.28
C ILE A 219 -2.86 -6.05 6.85
N LYS A 220 -2.05 -5.03 7.12
CA LYS A 220 -2.51 -3.76 7.69
C LYS A 220 -3.06 -2.86 6.60
N GLU A 221 -2.28 -2.65 5.55
CA GLU A 221 -2.61 -1.72 4.49
C GLU A 221 -1.96 -2.13 3.18
N VAL A 222 -2.65 -1.88 2.07
CA VAL A 222 -2.09 -1.90 0.73
C VAL A 222 -2.33 -0.53 0.11
N GLN A 223 -1.30 0.06 -0.48
CA GLN A 223 -1.38 1.33 -1.19
C GLN A 223 -0.95 1.14 -2.63
N ILE A 224 -1.65 1.79 -3.55
CA ILE A 224 -1.36 1.80 -4.98
C ILE A 224 -1.33 3.26 -5.42
N PRO A 225 -0.19 3.95 -5.25
CA PRO A 225 -0.10 5.38 -5.54
C PRO A 225 -0.19 5.69 -7.03
N THR A 226 0.40 4.86 -7.88
CA THR A 226 0.56 5.14 -9.31
C THR A 226 0.43 3.87 -10.14
N ILE A 227 -0.09 4.04 -11.35
CA ILE A 227 -0.11 2.99 -12.39
C ILE A 227 0.42 3.60 -13.67
N ALA A 228 1.40 2.96 -14.28
CA ALA A 228 1.86 3.23 -15.64
C ALA A 228 1.16 2.26 -16.60
N PHE A 229 0.64 2.79 -17.70
CA PHE A 229 -0.02 1.98 -18.74
C PHE A 229 0.91 1.78 -19.92
N ASP A 230 0.68 0.70 -20.69
CA ASP A 230 1.36 0.55 -21.96
C ASP A 230 1.03 1.71 -22.92
N GLY A 231 1.96 2.01 -23.85
CA GLY A 231 1.89 3.21 -24.69
C GLY A 231 0.59 3.32 -25.50
N ASN A 232 0.02 2.19 -25.96
CA ASN A 232 -1.24 2.21 -26.71
C ASN A 232 -2.43 2.52 -25.80
N THR A 233 -2.45 1.98 -24.58
CA THR A 233 -3.50 2.25 -23.60
C THR A 233 -3.41 3.68 -23.11
N GLN A 234 -2.20 4.19 -22.84
CA GLN A 234 -1.98 5.58 -22.44
C GLN A 234 -2.46 6.56 -23.51
N GLN A 235 -2.12 6.34 -24.78
CA GLN A 235 -2.58 7.16 -25.88
C GLN A 235 -4.11 7.23 -25.95
N ARG A 236 -4.80 6.10 -25.78
CA ARG A 236 -6.27 6.06 -25.79
C ARG A 236 -6.88 6.80 -24.59
N ILE A 237 -6.24 6.71 -23.43
CA ILE A 237 -6.64 7.47 -22.23
C ILE A 237 -6.51 8.98 -22.52
N ASP A 238 -5.41 9.41 -23.13
CA ASP A 238 -5.16 10.80 -23.45
C ASP A 238 -6.15 11.34 -24.50
N GLU A 239 -6.45 10.58 -25.55
CA GLU A 239 -7.48 10.89 -26.55
C GLU A 239 -8.86 11.03 -25.87
N LEU A 240 -9.23 10.10 -24.98
CA LEU A 240 -10.49 10.15 -24.26
C LEU A 240 -10.57 11.38 -23.34
N ASN A 241 -9.48 11.72 -22.66
CA ASN A 241 -9.42 12.88 -21.79
C ASN A 241 -9.54 14.20 -22.59
N GLN A 242 -8.93 14.29 -23.77
CA GLN A 242 -9.09 15.42 -24.69
C GLN A 242 -10.55 15.57 -25.15
N GLN A 243 -11.20 14.47 -25.52
CA GLN A 243 -12.62 14.49 -25.91
C GLN A 243 -13.52 14.92 -24.76
N LYS A 244 -13.27 14.44 -23.54
CA LYS A 244 -14.01 14.87 -22.34
C LYS A 244 -13.83 16.36 -22.08
N ALA A 245 -12.60 16.86 -22.15
CA ALA A 245 -12.31 18.28 -21.98
C ALA A 245 -13.02 19.14 -23.03
N ALA A 246 -12.97 18.73 -24.30
CA ALA A 246 -13.69 19.43 -25.38
C ALA A 246 -15.21 19.44 -25.16
N THR A 247 -15.79 18.30 -24.71
CA THR A 247 -17.21 18.20 -24.41
C THR A 247 -17.59 19.10 -23.20
N ALA A 248 -16.80 19.11 -22.15
CA ALA A 248 -17.02 19.97 -20.99
C ALA A 248 -17.03 21.46 -21.37
N VAL A 249 -16.06 21.89 -22.19
CA VAL A 249 -16.00 23.25 -22.74
C VAL A 249 -17.22 23.56 -23.60
N ALA A 250 -17.68 22.60 -24.44
CA ALA A 250 -18.88 22.80 -25.25
C ALA A 250 -20.16 22.97 -24.41
N ILE A 251 -20.32 22.16 -23.37
CA ILE A 251 -21.45 22.25 -22.43
C ILE A 251 -21.42 23.60 -21.69
N GLU A 252 -20.26 24.05 -21.24
CA GLU A 252 -20.10 25.33 -20.55
C GLU A 252 -20.44 26.51 -21.49
N LYS A 253 -19.96 26.48 -22.74
CA LYS A 253 -20.34 27.47 -23.75
C LYS A 253 -21.84 27.48 -24.02
N GLN A 254 -22.48 26.32 -24.08
CA GLN A 254 -23.93 26.22 -24.28
C GLN A 254 -24.68 26.81 -23.07
N ALA A 255 -24.24 26.49 -21.84
CA ALA A 255 -24.83 27.04 -20.62
C ALA A 255 -24.69 28.58 -20.58
N THR A 256 -23.51 29.11 -20.90
CA THR A 256 -23.24 30.54 -20.98
C THR A 256 -24.13 31.21 -22.03
N ALA A 257 -24.20 30.68 -23.25
CA ALA A 257 -25.06 31.22 -24.32
C ALA A 257 -26.54 31.17 -23.94
N SER A 258 -26.99 30.12 -23.25
CA SER A 258 -28.36 30.02 -22.73
C SER A 258 -28.65 31.11 -21.68
N ALA A 259 -27.73 31.30 -20.73
CA ALA A 259 -27.84 32.32 -19.70
C ALA A 259 -27.85 33.75 -20.30
N GLU A 260 -26.97 34.00 -21.28
CA GLU A 260 -26.96 35.28 -21.99
C GLU A 260 -28.25 35.51 -22.77
N SER A 261 -28.76 34.47 -23.44
CA SER A 261 -30.07 34.56 -24.13
C SER A 261 -31.23 34.89 -23.19
N GLN A 262 -31.28 34.23 -22.01
CA GLN A 262 -32.29 34.52 -20.98
C GLN A 262 -32.14 35.95 -20.44
N ALA A 263 -30.93 36.39 -20.13
CA ALA A 263 -30.67 37.74 -19.66
C ALA A 263 -31.07 38.78 -20.72
N ASN A 264 -30.80 38.54 -21.98
CA ASN A 264 -31.21 39.40 -23.06
C ASN A 264 -32.73 39.44 -23.27
N ALA A 265 -33.43 38.30 -23.08
CA ALA A 265 -34.87 38.24 -23.14
C ALA A 265 -35.53 39.00 -21.95
N GLU A 266 -34.97 38.88 -20.74
CA GLU A 266 -35.43 39.66 -19.58
C GLU A 266 -35.22 41.17 -19.77
N ILE A 267 -34.08 41.58 -20.33
CA ILE A 267 -33.81 42.99 -20.67
C ILE A 267 -34.81 43.49 -21.72
N ALA A 268 -35.06 42.73 -22.79
CA ALA A 268 -36.01 43.10 -23.82
C ALA A 268 -37.45 43.23 -23.23
N ALA A 269 -37.85 42.31 -22.34
CA ALA A 269 -39.14 42.39 -21.67
C ALA A 269 -39.25 43.61 -20.73
N SER A 270 -38.16 44.00 -20.07
CA SER A 270 -38.08 45.15 -19.20
C SER A 270 -38.10 46.48 -19.98
N ILE A 271 -37.47 46.53 -21.13
CA ILE A 271 -37.50 47.70 -22.06
C ILE A 271 -38.93 47.96 -22.55
N ASN A 272 -39.67 46.91 -22.86
CA ASN A 272 -41.07 47.05 -23.25
C ASN A 272 -41.96 47.64 -22.16
N LYS A 273 -41.57 47.53 -20.91
CA LYS A 273 -42.30 48.09 -19.76
C LYS A 273 -41.81 49.49 -19.38
N ASP A 274 -40.51 49.76 -19.49
CA ASP A 274 -39.90 51.05 -19.17
C ASP A 274 -38.70 51.34 -20.14
N PRO A 275 -38.84 52.23 -21.11
CA PRO A 275 -37.78 52.62 -22.06
C PRO A 275 -36.51 53.18 -21.37
N ASN A 276 -36.60 53.66 -20.13
CA ASN A 276 -35.43 54.17 -19.40
C ASN A 276 -34.40 53.05 -19.07
N VAL A 277 -34.80 51.80 -19.12
CA VAL A 277 -33.89 50.65 -18.92
C VAL A 277 -32.80 50.63 -20.00
N LEU A 278 -33.10 50.97 -21.24
CA LEU A 278 -32.15 51.12 -22.34
C LEU A 278 -31.10 52.21 -22.06
N VAL A 279 -31.57 53.34 -21.54
CA VAL A 279 -30.70 54.48 -21.18
C VAL A 279 -29.73 54.05 -20.05
N ASN A 280 -30.26 53.40 -19.00
CA ASN A 280 -29.45 52.94 -17.88
C ASN A 280 -28.39 51.90 -18.33
N LYS A 281 -28.76 50.93 -19.16
CA LYS A 281 -27.82 49.94 -19.72
C LYS A 281 -26.73 50.57 -20.60
N CYS A 282 -27.10 51.58 -21.43
CA CYS A 282 -26.16 52.36 -22.21
C CYS A 282 -25.19 53.11 -21.28
N LEU A 283 -25.68 53.72 -20.21
CA LEU A 283 -24.86 54.46 -19.26
C LEU A 283 -23.88 53.50 -18.50
N ASP A 284 -24.30 52.30 -18.19
CA ASP A 284 -23.43 51.29 -17.59
C ASP A 284 -22.31 50.86 -18.52
N ILE A 285 -22.60 50.62 -19.79
CA ILE A 285 -21.59 50.31 -20.84
C ILE A 285 -20.60 51.45 -21.02
N VAL A 286 -21.11 52.73 -21.04
CA VAL A 286 -20.25 53.91 -21.18
C VAL A 286 -19.35 54.09 -19.93
N ARG A 287 -19.87 53.76 -18.74
CA ARG A 287 -19.05 53.77 -17.52
C ARG A 287 -17.94 52.74 -17.54
N GLU A 288 -18.24 51.54 -18.05
CA GLU A 288 -17.31 50.40 -18.04
C GLU A 288 -16.25 50.47 -19.14
N LYS A 289 -16.64 50.90 -20.33
CA LYS A 289 -15.77 50.92 -21.54
C LYS A 289 -15.32 52.29 -21.96
N GLY A 290 -15.75 53.32 -21.31
CA GLY A 290 -15.55 54.73 -21.75
C GLY A 290 -16.38 55.07 -22.98
N GLY A 291 -16.78 56.32 -23.13
CA GLY A 291 -17.55 56.80 -24.27
C GLY A 291 -18.33 58.07 -23.94
N ASN A 292 -19.14 58.58 -24.91
CA ASN A 292 -19.92 59.77 -24.72
C ASN A 292 -21.29 59.43 -24.19
N VAL A 293 -21.59 59.90 -22.96
CA VAL A 293 -22.84 59.69 -22.22
C VAL A 293 -24.07 60.27 -22.99
N LEU A 294 -23.88 61.29 -23.79
CA LEU A 294 -24.95 61.95 -24.56
C LEU A 294 -25.58 61.03 -25.63
N GLY A 295 -24.87 60.02 -26.13
CA GLY A 295 -25.39 59.02 -27.09
C GLY A 295 -26.40 58.05 -26.52
N CYS A 296 -26.60 57.99 -25.18
CA CYS A 296 -27.54 57.09 -24.54
C CYS A 296 -28.98 57.55 -24.50
N TRP A 297 -29.28 58.83 -24.85
CA TRP A 297 -30.65 59.37 -24.87
C TRP A 297 -31.32 59.20 -26.24
N PRO A 298 -32.51 58.67 -26.32
CA PRO A 298 -33.27 58.57 -27.57
C PRO A 298 -33.58 59.99 -28.10
N GLY A 299 -33.12 60.29 -29.32
CA GLY A 299 -33.35 61.58 -29.97
C GLY A 299 -32.09 62.45 -30.21
N THR A 300 -30.95 62.07 -29.73
CA THR A 300 -29.67 62.73 -30.06
C THR A 300 -28.99 62.00 -31.24
N ASN A 301 -28.87 62.68 -32.36
CA ASN A 301 -28.13 62.16 -33.56
C ASN A 301 -26.60 62.17 -33.30
N VAL A 302 -26.14 61.55 -32.21
CA VAL A 302 -24.73 61.41 -31.91
C VAL A 302 -24.34 60.00 -32.27
N VAL A 303 -23.58 59.85 -33.38
CA VAL A 303 -22.95 58.59 -33.73
C VAL A 303 -21.88 58.30 -32.67
N PRO A 304 -21.93 57.17 -31.94
CA PRO A 304 -20.90 56.83 -30.96
C PRO A 304 -19.60 56.54 -31.74
N THR A 305 -18.64 57.43 -31.65
CA THR A 305 -17.25 57.10 -32.07
C THR A 305 -16.62 56.24 -31.03
N VAL A 306 -16.57 54.93 -31.26
CA VAL A 306 -15.72 54.02 -30.51
C VAL A 306 -14.27 54.38 -30.88
N PRO A 307 -13.40 54.79 -29.94
CA PRO A 307 -11.99 54.96 -30.24
C PRO A 307 -11.42 53.61 -30.66
N ALA A 308 -10.88 53.51 -31.88
CA ALA A 308 -10.11 52.35 -32.29
C ALA A 308 -8.93 52.20 -31.32
N ASN A 309 -8.85 51.09 -30.62
CA ASN A 309 -7.74 50.79 -29.76
C ASN A 309 -6.47 50.62 -30.61
N PRO A 310 -5.45 51.45 -30.51
CA PRO A 310 -4.23 51.30 -31.23
C PRO A 310 -3.27 50.41 -30.44
N GLN A 311 -3.55 49.11 -30.40
CA GLN A 311 -2.52 48.14 -30.03
C GLN A 311 -2.70 46.89 -30.86
N GLY A 312 -1.73 46.78 -31.83
CA GLY A 312 -1.42 45.55 -32.54
C GLY A 312 -0.69 44.54 -31.64
#